data_a487e1dc6e7fd73a74442b9a95dc0e11
#
_entry.id   a487e1dc6e7fd73a74442b9a95dc0e11
#
_cell.length_a   1.000
_cell.length_b   1.000
_cell.length_c   1.000
_cell.angle_alpha   90.00
_cell.angle_beta   90.00
_cell.angle_gamma   90.00
#
_symmetry.space_group_name_H-M   'P 1'
#
loop_
_entity.id
_entity.type
_entity.pdbx_description
1 polymer ?
#
loop_
_entity_poly.entity_id
_entity_poly.type
_entity_poly.pdbx_seq_one_letter_code
_entity_poly.pdbx_strand_id
1 'polypeptide(L)'
;MGSTFNLGKLFGIRFRLHFSWFVIFILVTVSLVDPDYSQWFYWVIGIITSLLFFASVVAHELAHSLVGRANGVPIESITLFIFGGVAQMTKEATRPGAELKMAAAGPACSLLIGGFFGLIFLVMRNIIGPAAVMIFWLAVMNVTLAAFNLIPGFPLDGGRVFRALLWRFTGNYGRSTRIATRVGQGVGYLFIVGGIAIIILHPFGLSWFDGIWLVFIGWFLGSIASASYRQLRRQEPLDSFTTLEATTPERR
;
A
#
# COMPACT_ATOMS: atom_id res chain seq x y z
N MET A 1 7.65 -20.50 -7.46
CA MET A 1 6.37 -20.12 -6.83
C MET A 1 6.56 -20.28 -5.34
N GLY A 2 6.67 -19.17 -4.57
CA GLY A 2 6.87 -19.25 -3.11
C GLY A 2 5.63 -19.86 -2.44
N SER A 3 5.84 -20.55 -1.34
CA SER A 3 4.80 -21.21 -0.56
C SER A 3 3.80 -20.20 0.00
N THR A 4 2.61 -20.18 -0.56
CA THR A 4 1.47 -19.37 -0.10
C THR A 4 0.45 -20.26 0.59
N PHE A 5 0.00 -19.85 1.77
CA PHE A 5 -1.09 -20.50 2.50
C PHE A 5 -2.42 -19.88 2.09
N ASN A 6 -3.44 -20.70 1.86
CA ASN A 6 -4.78 -20.23 1.58
C ASN A 6 -5.54 -20.06 2.90
N LEU A 7 -5.92 -18.82 3.25
CA LEU A 7 -6.66 -18.51 4.47
C LEU A 7 -8.19 -18.66 4.30
N GLY A 8 -8.66 -18.90 3.08
CA GLY A 8 -10.09 -19.02 2.79
C GLY A 8 -10.63 -17.91 1.90
N LYS A 9 -11.96 -17.71 1.93
CA LYS A 9 -12.65 -16.69 1.14
C LYS A 9 -13.46 -15.77 2.06
N LEU A 10 -13.31 -14.47 1.88
CA LEU A 10 -14.11 -13.46 2.54
C LEU A 10 -14.77 -12.57 1.46
N PHE A 11 -16.08 -12.37 1.51
CA PHE A 11 -16.85 -11.66 0.47
C PHE A 11 -16.60 -12.16 -0.96
N GLY A 12 -16.29 -13.46 -1.13
CA GLY A 12 -15.99 -14.06 -2.44
C GLY A 12 -14.59 -13.78 -2.98
N ILE A 13 -13.70 -13.13 -2.21
CA ILE A 13 -12.31 -12.86 -2.53
C ILE A 13 -11.43 -13.88 -1.79
N ARG A 14 -10.49 -14.52 -2.49
CA ARG A 14 -9.56 -15.49 -1.88
C ARG A 14 -8.44 -14.76 -1.17
N PHE A 15 -8.22 -15.09 0.10
CA PHE A 15 -7.09 -14.58 0.88
C PHE A 15 -5.96 -15.60 0.89
N ARG A 16 -4.77 -15.13 0.56
CA ARG A 16 -3.53 -15.92 0.58
C ARG A 16 -2.49 -15.23 1.46
N LEU A 17 -1.74 -16.03 2.20
CA LEU A 17 -0.66 -15.56 3.06
C LEU A 17 0.67 -16.10 2.51
N HIS A 18 1.58 -15.22 2.16
CA HIS A 18 2.94 -15.61 1.76
C HIS A 18 3.80 -15.81 3.00
N PHE A 19 4.75 -16.74 2.95
CA PHE A 19 5.63 -17.03 4.10
C PHE A 19 6.36 -15.79 4.64
N SER A 20 6.73 -14.86 3.78
CA SER A 20 7.39 -13.60 4.19
C SER A 20 6.57 -12.72 5.14
N TRP A 21 5.27 -12.93 5.23
CA TRP A 21 4.41 -12.23 6.18
C TRP A 21 4.76 -12.55 7.64
N PHE A 22 5.15 -13.80 7.93
CA PHE A 22 5.55 -14.17 9.28
C PHE A 22 6.80 -13.44 9.74
N VAL A 23 7.72 -13.12 8.81
CA VAL A 23 8.93 -12.37 9.10
C VAL A 23 8.58 -10.96 9.61
N ILE A 24 7.72 -10.24 8.88
CA ILE A 24 7.33 -8.88 9.28
C ILE A 24 6.44 -8.90 10.53
N PHE A 25 5.60 -9.93 10.70
CA PHE A 25 4.79 -10.10 11.90
C PHE A 25 5.66 -10.25 13.16
N ILE A 26 6.68 -11.12 13.10
CA ILE A 26 7.63 -11.31 14.21
C ILE A 26 8.40 -10.01 14.47
N LEU A 27 8.91 -9.35 13.42
CA LEU A 27 9.66 -8.12 13.52
C LEU A 27 8.83 -7.01 14.19
N VAL A 28 7.60 -6.79 13.76
CA VAL A 28 6.69 -5.80 14.37
C VAL A 28 6.38 -6.18 15.82
N THR A 29 6.10 -7.46 16.10
CA THR A 29 5.81 -7.90 17.46
C THR A 29 6.99 -7.67 18.40
N VAL A 30 8.21 -8.04 17.99
CA VAL A 30 9.44 -7.83 18.78
C VAL A 30 9.72 -6.34 18.98
N SER A 31 9.47 -5.49 17.98
CA SER A 31 9.68 -4.04 18.10
C SER A 31 8.70 -3.35 19.04
N LEU A 32 7.55 -3.97 19.32
CA LEU A 32 6.54 -3.45 20.25
C LEU A 32 6.79 -3.86 21.70
N VAL A 33 7.61 -4.88 21.94
CA VAL A 33 7.90 -5.37 23.28
C VAL A 33 9.23 -4.76 23.74
N ASP A 34 9.18 -3.97 24.81
CA ASP A 34 10.38 -3.41 25.42
C ASP A 34 11.16 -4.53 26.12
N PRO A 35 12.47 -4.72 25.82
CA PRO A 35 13.28 -5.76 26.42
C PRO A 35 13.38 -5.69 27.96
N ASP A 36 13.22 -4.48 28.53
CA ASP A 36 13.29 -4.26 29.97
C ASP A 36 12.04 -4.79 30.70
N TYR A 37 10.96 -5.09 29.98
CA TYR A 37 9.75 -5.67 30.54
C TYR A 37 9.68 -7.19 30.24
N SER A 38 10.31 -8.01 31.09
CA SER A 38 10.35 -9.48 30.94
C SER A 38 9.02 -10.19 31.25
N GLN A 39 7.96 -9.45 31.61
CA GLN A 39 6.68 -10.04 31.94
C GLN A 39 5.96 -10.55 30.69
N TRP A 40 5.46 -11.78 30.71
CA TRP A 40 4.71 -12.41 29.62
C TRP A 40 3.52 -11.57 29.13
N PHE A 41 2.95 -10.74 30.00
CA PHE A 41 1.83 -9.85 29.69
C PHE A 41 2.14 -8.85 28.55
N TYR A 42 3.37 -8.30 28.50
CA TYR A 42 3.78 -7.37 27.42
C TYR A 42 3.89 -8.08 26.08
N TRP A 43 4.33 -9.35 26.08
CA TRP A 43 4.34 -10.16 24.86
C TRP A 43 2.92 -10.43 24.34
N VAL A 44 1.96 -10.72 25.23
CA VAL A 44 0.56 -10.92 24.83
C VAL A 44 -0.02 -9.64 24.21
N ILE A 45 0.20 -8.48 24.84
CA ILE A 45 -0.25 -7.19 24.30
C ILE A 45 0.43 -6.91 22.96
N GLY A 46 1.74 -7.11 22.83
CA GLY A 46 2.48 -6.93 21.59
C GLY A 46 1.94 -7.81 20.45
N ILE A 47 1.68 -9.09 20.70
CA ILE A 47 1.09 -10.02 19.74
C ILE A 47 -0.31 -9.55 19.31
N ILE A 48 -1.16 -9.19 20.25
CA ILE A 48 -2.53 -8.72 19.95
C ILE A 48 -2.47 -7.43 19.12
N THR A 49 -1.59 -6.49 19.50
CA THR A 49 -1.41 -5.23 18.77
C THR A 49 -0.94 -5.48 17.34
N SER A 50 0.03 -6.38 17.15
CA SER A 50 0.51 -6.77 15.82
C SER A 50 -0.61 -7.42 15.00
N LEU A 51 -1.39 -8.33 15.58
CA LEU A 51 -2.53 -8.94 14.90
C LEU A 51 -3.58 -7.90 14.48
N LEU A 52 -3.90 -6.93 15.34
CA LEU A 52 -4.83 -5.86 15.03
C LEU A 52 -4.29 -4.93 13.94
N PHE A 53 -3.00 -4.64 13.96
CA PHE A 53 -2.37 -3.87 12.89
C PHE A 53 -2.45 -4.60 11.54
N PHE A 54 -2.11 -5.89 11.48
CA PHE A 54 -2.25 -6.65 10.24
C PHE A 54 -3.69 -6.85 9.81
N ALA A 55 -4.62 -6.96 10.76
CA ALA A 55 -6.05 -6.94 10.44
C ALA A 55 -6.48 -5.61 9.80
N SER A 56 -5.92 -4.48 10.24
CA SER A 56 -6.18 -3.18 9.61
C SER A 56 -5.57 -3.08 8.20
N VAL A 57 -4.40 -3.68 7.96
CA VAL A 57 -3.83 -3.79 6.60
C VAL A 57 -4.74 -4.64 5.71
N VAL A 58 -5.25 -5.76 6.21
CA VAL A 58 -6.24 -6.58 5.48
C VAL A 58 -7.51 -5.78 5.18
N ALA A 59 -8.01 -5.00 6.13
CA ALA A 59 -9.19 -4.15 5.93
C ALA A 59 -8.95 -3.06 4.87
N HIS A 60 -7.76 -2.46 4.84
CA HIS A 60 -7.32 -1.52 3.80
C HIS A 60 -7.39 -2.16 2.39
N GLU A 61 -6.77 -3.33 2.20
CA GLU A 61 -6.79 -4.05 0.92
C GLU A 61 -8.20 -4.53 0.53
N LEU A 62 -8.96 -4.94 1.53
CA LEU A 62 -10.35 -5.35 1.33
C LEU A 62 -11.23 -4.18 0.89
N ALA A 63 -11.02 -2.98 1.44
CA ALA A 63 -11.73 -1.77 1.04
C ALA A 63 -11.49 -1.45 -0.44
N HIS A 64 -10.23 -1.48 -0.92
CA HIS A 64 -9.92 -1.37 -2.35
C HIS A 64 -10.67 -2.40 -3.18
N SER A 65 -10.65 -3.64 -2.72
CA SER A 65 -11.21 -4.78 -3.44
C SER A 65 -12.73 -4.72 -3.53
N LEU A 66 -13.41 -4.37 -2.45
CA LEU A 66 -14.88 -4.25 -2.42
C LEU A 66 -15.36 -3.08 -3.27
N VAL A 67 -14.71 -1.92 -3.14
CA VAL A 67 -15.05 -0.74 -3.95
C VAL A 67 -14.71 -0.98 -5.43
N GLY A 68 -13.59 -1.65 -5.73
CA GLY A 68 -13.23 -2.06 -7.08
C GLY A 68 -14.31 -2.93 -7.72
N ARG A 69 -14.73 -4.01 -7.04
CA ARG A 69 -15.80 -4.91 -7.52
C ARG A 69 -17.13 -4.19 -7.71
N ALA A 70 -17.51 -3.31 -6.78
CA ALA A 70 -18.72 -2.50 -6.90
C ALA A 70 -18.68 -1.55 -8.12
N ASN A 71 -17.47 -1.21 -8.62
CA ASN A 71 -17.28 -0.37 -9.80
C ASN A 71 -16.88 -1.18 -11.06
N GLY A 72 -17.10 -2.50 -11.07
CA GLY A 72 -16.91 -3.36 -12.24
C GLY A 72 -15.47 -3.83 -12.47
N VAL A 73 -14.57 -3.70 -11.49
CA VAL A 73 -13.20 -4.24 -11.55
C VAL A 73 -13.18 -5.63 -10.90
N PRO A 74 -12.96 -6.71 -11.66
CA PRO A 74 -12.97 -8.05 -11.11
C PRO A 74 -11.68 -8.31 -10.32
N ILE A 75 -11.84 -8.67 -9.03
CA ILE A 75 -10.74 -9.00 -8.12
C ILE A 75 -10.90 -10.43 -7.64
N GLU A 76 -9.88 -11.25 -7.87
CA GLU A 76 -9.92 -12.68 -7.59
C GLU A 76 -9.34 -13.05 -6.24
N SER A 77 -8.22 -12.45 -5.88
CA SER A 77 -7.53 -12.78 -4.64
C SER A 77 -6.70 -11.61 -4.11
N ILE A 78 -6.49 -11.62 -2.79
CA ILE A 78 -5.56 -10.74 -2.08
C ILE A 78 -4.47 -11.64 -1.49
N THR A 79 -3.21 -11.34 -1.78
CA THR A 79 -2.06 -12.03 -1.20
C THR A 79 -1.33 -11.09 -0.26
N LEU A 80 -1.21 -11.49 1.01
CA LEU A 80 -0.45 -10.76 2.02
C LEU A 80 1.01 -11.22 2.01
N PHE A 81 1.93 -10.28 2.00
CA PHE A 81 3.39 -10.53 2.03
C PHE A 81 4.09 -9.44 2.86
N ILE A 82 5.42 -9.47 2.93
CA ILE A 82 6.20 -8.60 3.82
C ILE A 82 5.92 -7.09 3.66
N PHE A 83 5.60 -6.63 2.46
CA PHE A 83 5.36 -5.20 2.17
C PHE A 83 3.88 -4.80 2.14
N GLY A 84 2.97 -5.66 2.61
CA GLY A 84 1.52 -5.39 2.62
C GLY A 84 0.72 -6.40 1.83
N GLY A 85 -0.40 -5.98 1.22
CA GLY A 85 -1.28 -6.81 0.39
C GLY A 85 -1.13 -6.51 -1.10
N VAL A 86 -1.32 -7.51 -1.93
CA VAL A 86 -1.45 -7.36 -3.38
C VAL A 86 -2.75 -8.01 -3.84
N ALA A 87 -3.64 -7.17 -4.35
CA ALA A 87 -4.86 -7.63 -4.98
C ALA A 87 -4.59 -8.08 -6.43
N GLN A 88 -4.94 -9.32 -6.76
CA GLN A 88 -4.91 -9.82 -8.14
C GLN A 88 -6.17 -9.35 -8.87
N MET A 89 -6.00 -8.37 -9.74
CA MET A 89 -7.02 -7.86 -10.65
C MET A 89 -6.86 -8.52 -12.02
N THR A 90 -7.96 -9.02 -12.60
CA THR A 90 -7.94 -9.60 -13.96
C THR A 90 -8.10 -8.53 -15.04
N LYS A 91 -8.66 -7.37 -14.69
CA LYS A 91 -8.82 -6.22 -15.60
C LYS A 91 -8.58 -4.93 -14.82
N GLU A 92 -8.00 -3.94 -15.48
CA GLU A 92 -7.88 -2.59 -14.93
C GLU A 92 -9.22 -1.83 -14.99
N ALA A 93 -9.31 -0.73 -14.22
CA ALA A 93 -10.49 0.12 -14.24
C ALA A 93 -10.66 0.77 -15.63
N THR A 94 -11.85 0.69 -16.18
CA THR A 94 -12.19 1.24 -17.51
C THR A 94 -12.59 2.70 -17.49
N ARG A 95 -12.79 3.28 -16.30
CA ARG A 95 -13.26 4.66 -16.12
C ARG A 95 -12.46 5.35 -15.00
N PRO A 96 -12.08 6.64 -15.16
CA PRO A 96 -11.28 7.34 -14.15
C PRO A 96 -11.98 7.43 -12.79
N GLY A 97 -13.33 7.57 -12.77
CA GLY A 97 -14.09 7.60 -11.53
C GLY A 97 -14.10 6.27 -10.75
N ALA A 98 -14.08 5.13 -11.46
CA ALA A 98 -13.98 3.81 -10.84
C ALA A 98 -12.59 3.63 -10.20
N GLU A 99 -11.54 4.01 -10.91
CA GLU A 99 -10.18 3.95 -10.41
C GLU A 99 -9.97 4.86 -9.19
N LEU A 100 -10.47 6.11 -9.26
CA LEU A 100 -10.38 7.06 -8.15
C LEU A 100 -11.02 6.52 -6.88
N LYS A 101 -12.26 6.04 -6.98
CA LYS A 101 -12.99 5.47 -5.83
C LYS A 101 -12.28 4.26 -5.25
N MET A 102 -11.82 3.35 -6.11
CA MET A 102 -11.09 2.16 -5.71
C MET A 102 -9.79 2.54 -5.00
N ALA A 103 -8.97 3.42 -5.59
CA ALA A 103 -7.69 3.81 -5.03
C ALA A 103 -7.81 4.60 -3.72
N ALA A 104 -8.84 5.42 -3.55
CA ALA A 104 -9.06 6.17 -2.32
C ALA A 104 -9.66 5.33 -1.18
N ALA A 105 -10.24 4.16 -1.47
CA ALA A 105 -10.97 3.36 -0.48
C ALA A 105 -10.07 2.81 0.63
N GLY A 106 -8.86 2.33 0.30
CA GLY A 106 -7.90 1.83 1.29
C GLY A 106 -7.44 2.92 2.27
N PRO A 107 -6.86 4.03 1.78
CA PRO A 107 -6.48 5.13 2.64
C PRO A 107 -7.63 5.67 3.50
N ALA A 108 -8.84 5.78 2.94
CA ALA A 108 -10.03 6.19 3.70
C ALA A 108 -10.35 5.18 4.82
N CYS A 109 -10.28 3.87 4.54
CA CYS A 109 -10.47 2.83 5.55
C CYS A 109 -9.43 2.93 6.67
N SER A 110 -8.15 3.11 6.33
CA SER A 110 -7.08 3.27 7.32
C SER A 110 -7.26 4.53 8.17
N LEU A 111 -7.70 5.66 7.59
CA LEU A 111 -8.01 6.86 8.37
C LEU A 111 -9.17 6.65 9.33
N LEU A 112 -10.22 5.92 8.93
CA LEU A 112 -11.34 5.58 9.80
C LEU A 112 -10.89 4.68 10.96
N ILE A 113 -10.05 3.66 10.69
CA ILE A 113 -9.50 2.78 11.72
C ILE A 113 -8.57 3.56 12.65
N GLY A 114 -7.70 4.42 12.11
CA GLY A 114 -6.83 5.29 12.90
C GLY A 114 -7.61 6.24 13.79
N GLY A 115 -8.67 6.86 13.26
CA GLY A 115 -9.59 7.70 14.05
C GLY A 115 -10.32 6.93 15.14
N PHE A 116 -10.77 5.71 14.85
CA PHE A 116 -11.40 4.82 15.83
C PHE A 116 -10.47 4.48 17.00
N PHE A 117 -9.24 4.03 16.72
CA PHE A 117 -8.26 3.77 17.77
C PHE A 117 -7.82 5.04 18.50
N GLY A 118 -7.72 6.18 17.78
CA GLY A 118 -7.42 7.48 18.38
C GLY A 118 -8.51 7.92 19.38
N LEU A 119 -9.77 7.70 19.03
CA LEU A 119 -10.89 7.99 19.93
C LEU A 119 -10.87 7.09 21.18
N ILE A 120 -10.64 5.78 20.99
CA ILE A 120 -10.49 4.85 22.12
C ILE A 120 -9.34 5.30 23.04
N PHE A 121 -8.21 5.69 22.48
CA PHE A 121 -7.08 6.21 23.24
C PHE A 121 -7.48 7.43 24.08
N LEU A 122 -8.14 8.43 23.49
CA LEU A 122 -8.54 9.64 24.17
C LEU A 122 -9.48 9.36 25.37
N VAL A 123 -10.39 8.41 25.20
CA VAL A 123 -11.35 8.02 26.25
C VAL A 123 -10.67 7.19 27.36
N MET A 124 -9.76 6.29 26.99
CA MET A 124 -9.28 5.25 27.89
C MET A 124 -7.84 5.46 28.41
N ARG A 125 -7.11 6.46 27.92
CA ARG A 125 -5.69 6.69 28.26
C ARG A 125 -5.38 6.75 29.75
N ASN A 126 -6.33 7.22 30.56
CA ASN A 126 -6.17 7.34 32.02
C ASN A 126 -6.58 6.07 32.79
N ILE A 127 -7.14 5.06 32.09
CA ILE A 127 -7.72 3.87 32.71
C ILE A 127 -6.88 2.63 32.46
N ILE A 128 -6.38 2.44 31.22
CA ILE A 128 -5.81 1.17 30.75
C ILE A 128 -4.26 1.11 30.75
N GLY A 129 -3.59 2.10 31.35
CA GLY A 129 -2.12 2.06 31.54
C GLY A 129 -1.33 1.69 30.29
N PRO A 130 -0.48 0.62 30.31
CA PRO A 130 0.37 0.25 29.19
C PRO A 130 -0.36 -0.07 27.89
N ALA A 131 -1.59 -0.58 27.96
CA ALA A 131 -2.39 -0.85 26.77
C ALA A 131 -2.79 0.43 26.01
N ALA A 132 -2.82 1.59 26.69
CA ALA A 132 -3.06 2.88 26.04
C ALA A 132 -1.99 3.22 25.01
N VAL A 133 -0.72 2.90 25.29
CA VAL A 133 0.41 3.12 24.38
C VAL A 133 0.21 2.31 23.10
N MET A 134 -0.23 1.07 23.21
CA MET A 134 -0.45 0.19 22.06
C MET A 134 -1.65 0.62 21.20
N ILE A 135 -2.72 1.12 21.85
CA ILE A 135 -3.88 1.69 21.14
C ILE A 135 -3.48 2.97 20.40
N PHE A 136 -2.69 3.83 21.04
CA PHE A 136 -2.15 5.02 20.39
C PHE A 136 -1.25 4.65 19.20
N TRP A 137 -0.38 3.65 19.38
CA TRP A 137 0.44 3.14 18.28
C TRP A 137 -0.40 2.65 17.09
N LEU A 138 -1.49 1.90 17.34
CA LEU A 138 -2.43 1.46 16.29
C LEU A 138 -3.06 2.64 15.56
N ALA A 139 -3.45 3.68 16.29
CA ALA A 139 -3.99 4.91 15.70
C ALA A 139 -2.97 5.57 14.78
N VAL A 140 -1.74 5.81 15.28
CA VAL A 140 -0.66 6.43 14.53
C VAL A 140 -0.28 5.61 13.31
N MET A 141 -0.11 4.28 13.45
CA MET A 141 0.28 3.41 12.33
C MET A 141 -0.77 3.37 11.22
N ASN A 142 -2.05 3.39 11.54
CA ASN A 142 -3.11 3.45 10.52
C ASN A 142 -3.16 4.81 9.82
N VAL A 143 -2.96 5.92 10.53
CA VAL A 143 -2.85 7.24 9.92
C VAL A 143 -1.59 7.32 9.03
N THR A 144 -0.45 6.79 9.50
CA THR A 144 0.79 6.73 8.73
C THR A 144 0.63 5.87 7.47
N LEU A 145 -0.04 4.72 7.59
CA LEU A 145 -0.34 3.85 6.44
C LEU A 145 -1.17 4.59 5.39
N ALA A 146 -2.19 5.34 5.81
CA ALA A 146 -2.99 6.16 4.90
C ALA A 146 -2.18 7.30 4.28
N ALA A 147 -1.43 8.05 5.09
CA ALA A 147 -0.62 9.16 4.63
C ALA A 147 0.46 8.73 3.62
N PHE A 148 1.16 7.62 3.94
CA PHE A 148 2.17 7.05 3.06
C PHE A 148 1.56 6.58 1.74
N ASN A 149 0.43 5.88 1.78
CA ASN A 149 -0.26 5.43 0.57
C ASN A 149 -0.87 6.57 -0.24
N LEU A 150 -1.14 7.74 0.34
CA LEU A 150 -1.63 8.92 -0.39
C LEU A 150 -0.53 9.74 -1.07
N ILE A 151 0.75 9.39 -0.91
CA ILE A 151 1.85 10.05 -1.64
C ILE A 151 1.60 9.91 -3.15
N PRO A 152 1.60 11.02 -3.92
CA PRO A 152 1.25 11.01 -5.33
C PRO A 152 2.36 10.41 -6.18
N GLY A 153 2.36 9.11 -6.38
CA GLY A 153 3.34 8.42 -7.21
C GLY A 153 3.17 6.90 -7.19
N PHE A 154 3.31 6.25 -8.34
CA PHE A 154 3.34 4.78 -8.39
C PHE A 154 4.56 4.26 -7.59
N PRO A 155 4.38 3.14 -6.86
CA PRO A 155 3.27 2.18 -6.89
C PRO A 155 2.15 2.42 -5.86
N LEU A 156 2.19 3.53 -5.13
CA LEU A 156 1.26 3.84 -4.03
C LEU A 156 -0.16 4.16 -4.54
N ASP A 157 -1.15 4.07 -3.65
CA ASP A 157 -2.55 4.39 -3.98
C ASP A 157 -2.73 5.84 -4.41
N GLY A 158 -1.99 6.77 -3.80
CA GLY A 158 -1.93 8.17 -4.20
C GLY A 158 -1.46 8.35 -5.65
N GLY A 159 -0.59 7.47 -6.15
CA GLY A 159 -0.22 7.43 -7.56
C GLY A 159 -1.39 7.04 -8.46
N ARG A 160 -2.24 6.11 -8.03
CA ARG A 160 -3.45 5.71 -8.74
C ARG A 160 -4.53 6.79 -8.66
N VAL A 161 -4.70 7.42 -7.49
CA VAL A 161 -5.57 8.60 -7.32
C VAL A 161 -5.13 9.72 -8.25
N PHE A 162 -3.84 10.04 -8.26
CA PHE A 162 -3.27 11.06 -9.13
C PHE A 162 -3.43 10.72 -10.62
N ARG A 163 -3.18 9.47 -11.02
CA ARG A 163 -3.45 8.98 -12.38
C ARG A 163 -4.92 9.16 -12.75
N ALA A 164 -5.84 8.74 -11.89
CA ALA A 164 -7.28 8.83 -12.15
C ALA A 164 -7.74 10.28 -12.36
N LEU A 165 -7.23 11.20 -11.55
CA LEU A 165 -7.49 12.64 -11.71
C LEU A 165 -6.94 13.16 -13.04
N LEU A 166 -5.68 12.89 -13.36
CA LEU A 166 -5.08 13.27 -14.64
C LEU A 166 -5.86 12.68 -15.82
N TRP A 167 -6.24 11.40 -15.73
CA TRP A 167 -7.02 10.74 -16.77
C TRP A 167 -8.38 11.39 -16.97
N ARG A 168 -9.05 11.79 -15.90
CA ARG A 168 -10.32 12.53 -15.98
C ARG A 168 -10.20 13.85 -16.74
N PHE A 169 -9.08 14.58 -16.57
CA PHE A 169 -8.87 15.88 -17.22
C PHE A 169 -8.26 15.76 -18.63
N THR A 170 -7.39 14.80 -18.87
CA THR A 170 -6.67 14.64 -20.14
C THR A 170 -7.39 13.72 -21.14
N GLY A 171 -8.34 12.92 -20.68
CA GLY A 171 -8.97 11.86 -21.48
C GLY A 171 -8.03 10.72 -21.89
N ASN A 172 -6.73 10.78 -21.55
CA ASN A 172 -5.72 9.85 -22.02
C ASN A 172 -5.08 9.06 -20.86
N TYR A 173 -5.42 7.76 -20.79
CA TYR A 173 -4.93 6.85 -19.76
C TYR A 173 -3.40 6.66 -19.81
N GLY A 174 -2.85 6.41 -21.00
CA GLY A 174 -1.40 6.17 -21.18
C GLY A 174 -0.55 7.39 -20.77
N ARG A 175 -0.98 8.61 -21.17
CA ARG A 175 -0.32 9.85 -20.77
C ARG A 175 -0.39 10.06 -19.25
N SER A 176 -1.54 9.82 -18.65
CA SER A 176 -1.75 9.95 -17.19
C SER A 176 -0.92 8.95 -16.41
N THR A 177 -0.84 7.70 -16.86
CA THR A 177 0.01 6.66 -16.26
C THR A 177 1.50 7.04 -16.36
N ARG A 178 1.94 7.56 -17.52
CA ARG A 178 3.33 7.99 -17.72
C ARG A 178 3.72 9.12 -16.76
N ILE A 179 2.84 10.11 -16.55
CA ILE A 179 3.08 11.22 -15.62
C ILE A 179 3.12 10.69 -14.18
N ALA A 180 2.13 9.90 -13.75
CA ALA A 180 2.07 9.36 -12.40
C ALA A 180 3.29 8.47 -12.06
N THR A 181 3.78 7.71 -13.03
CA THR A 181 5.00 6.90 -12.88
C THR A 181 6.25 7.75 -12.72
N ARG A 182 6.40 8.82 -13.52
CA ARG A 182 7.54 9.75 -13.39
C ARG A 182 7.53 10.47 -12.05
N VAL A 183 6.36 10.87 -11.56
CA VAL A 183 6.22 11.45 -10.22
C VAL A 183 6.63 10.44 -9.16
N GLY A 184 6.22 9.17 -9.26
CA GLY A 184 6.65 8.10 -8.36
C GLY A 184 8.16 7.87 -8.35
N GLN A 185 8.81 7.93 -9.53
CA GLN A 185 10.27 7.90 -9.62
C GLN A 185 10.91 9.10 -8.92
N GLY A 186 10.35 10.31 -9.11
CA GLY A 186 10.80 11.53 -8.44
C GLY A 186 10.70 11.43 -6.91
N VAL A 187 9.59 10.88 -6.41
CA VAL A 187 9.42 10.58 -4.96
C VAL A 187 10.48 9.59 -4.48
N GLY A 188 10.74 8.52 -5.24
CA GLY A 188 11.81 7.57 -4.94
C GLY A 188 13.18 8.23 -4.83
N TYR A 189 13.55 9.09 -5.78
CA TYR A 189 14.79 9.86 -5.72
C TYR A 189 14.84 10.82 -4.54
N LEU A 190 13.72 11.48 -4.21
CA LEU A 190 13.64 12.37 -3.06
C LEU A 190 13.93 11.60 -1.75
N PHE A 191 13.41 10.39 -1.61
CA PHE A 191 13.67 9.53 -0.45
C PHE A 191 15.12 9.07 -0.40
N ILE A 192 15.74 8.73 -1.54
CA ILE A 192 17.16 8.37 -1.60
C ILE A 192 18.04 9.54 -1.16
N VAL A 193 17.81 10.73 -1.73
CA VAL A 193 18.59 11.94 -1.39
C VAL A 193 18.37 12.32 0.08
N GLY A 194 17.12 12.29 0.56
CA GLY A 194 16.79 12.55 1.95
C GLY A 194 17.45 11.56 2.91
N GLY A 195 17.46 10.27 2.57
CA GLY A 195 18.12 9.23 3.37
C GLY A 195 19.64 9.41 3.42
N ILE A 196 20.27 9.75 2.30
CA ILE A 196 21.71 10.09 2.26
C ILE A 196 21.99 11.33 3.12
N ALA A 197 21.14 12.35 3.06
CA ALA A 197 21.27 13.54 3.90
C ALA A 197 21.18 13.20 5.41
N ILE A 198 20.26 12.31 5.80
CA ILE A 198 20.15 11.82 7.19
C ILE A 198 21.44 11.11 7.62
N ILE A 199 22.01 10.24 6.77
CA ILE A 199 23.24 9.51 7.06
C ILE A 199 24.43 10.47 7.30
N ILE A 200 24.50 11.57 6.54
CA ILE A 200 25.63 12.51 6.60
C ILE A 200 25.45 13.53 7.73
N LEU A 201 24.23 14.10 7.84
CA LEU A 201 23.98 15.27 8.70
C LEU A 201 23.41 14.92 10.08
N HIS A 202 22.92 13.72 10.29
CA HIS A 202 22.25 13.25 11.52
C HIS A 202 21.26 14.28 12.10
N PRO A 203 20.35 14.86 11.28
CA PRO A 203 19.46 15.92 11.73
C PRO A 203 18.45 15.38 12.76
N PHE A 204 18.09 16.19 13.72
CA PHE A 204 17.01 15.90 14.69
C PHE A 204 17.19 14.62 15.52
N GLY A 205 18.40 14.12 15.71
CA GLY A 205 18.69 12.90 16.46
C GLY A 205 18.36 11.61 15.68
N LEU A 206 18.09 11.70 14.38
CA LEU A 206 17.91 10.53 13.52
C LEU A 206 19.23 9.77 13.38
N SER A 207 19.17 8.45 13.41
CA SER A 207 20.32 7.58 13.28
C SER A 207 20.69 7.34 11.80
N TRP A 208 21.92 6.92 11.55
CA TRP A 208 22.33 6.46 10.21
C TRP A 208 21.45 5.32 9.68
N PHE A 209 20.87 4.52 10.58
CA PHE A 209 19.95 3.42 10.23
C PHE A 209 18.65 3.94 9.62
N ASP A 210 18.10 5.04 10.15
CA ASP A 210 16.89 5.69 9.59
C ASP A 210 17.15 6.17 8.15
N GLY A 211 18.35 6.70 7.92
CA GLY A 211 18.78 7.11 6.59
C GLY A 211 18.90 5.95 5.61
N ILE A 212 19.53 4.83 6.02
CA ILE A 212 19.62 3.62 5.18
C ILE A 212 18.22 3.09 4.87
N TRP A 213 17.32 3.06 5.85
CA TRP A 213 15.95 2.61 5.66
C TRP A 213 15.21 3.48 4.64
N LEU A 214 15.38 4.79 4.72
CA LEU A 214 14.76 5.73 3.78
C LEU A 214 15.32 5.58 2.35
N VAL A 215 16.63 5.37 2.19
CA VAL A 215 17.28 5.05 0.91
C VAL A 215 16.71 3.77 0.32
N PHE A 216 16.55 2.73 1.14
CA PHE A 216 15.98 1.45 0.71
C PHE A 216 14.53 1.60 0.21
N ILE A 217 13.69 2.33 0.97
CA ILE A 217 12.32 2.62 0.55
C ILE A 217 12.31 3.39 -0.78
N GLY A 218 13.13 4.41 -0.92
CA GLY A 218 13.23 5.20 -2.14
C GLY A 218 13.65 4.38 -3.36
N TRP A 219 14.67 3.53 -3.20
CA TRP A 219 15.11 2.60 -4.26
C TRP A 219 14.00 1.61 -4.63
N PHE A 220 13.32 1.04 -3.64
CA PHE A 220 12.22 0.09 -3.85
C PHE A 220 11.06 0.73 -4.62
N LEU A 221 10.59 1.92 -4.20
CA LEU A 221 9.54 2.67 -4.89
C LEU A 221 9.94 3.02 -6.33
N GLY A 222 11.14 3.53 -6.54
CA GLY A 222 11.66 3.86 -7.86
C GLY A 222 11.76 2.64 -8.78
N SER A 223 12.14 1.48 -8.23
CA SER A 223 12.25 0.22 -8.97
C SER A 223 10.88 -0.28 -9.46
N ILE A 224 9.86 -0.27 -8.58
CA ILE A 224 8.49 -0.70 -8.95
C ILE A 224 7.86 0.32 -9.91
N ALA A 225 8.02 1.62 -9.68
CA ALA A 225 7.56 2.64 -10.61
C ALA A 225 8.15 2.43 -12.01
N SER A 226 9.45 2.13 -12.10
CA SER A 226 10.13 1.84 -13.36
C SER A 226 9.63 0.56 -14.04
N ALA A 227 9.29 -0.47 -13.26
CA ALA A 227 8.70 -1.71 -13.78
C ALA A 227 7.31 -1.45 -14.39
N SER A 228 6.46 -0.67 -13.71
CA SER A 228 5.13 -0.27 -14.21
C SER A 228 5.24 0.52 -15.51
N TYR A 229 6.22 1.41 -15.63
CA TYR A 229 6.46 2.16 -16.86
C TYR A 229 6.87 1.25 -18.04
N ARG A 230 7.74 0.28 -17.79
CA ARG A 230 8.16 -0.69 -18.83
C ARG A 230 6.99 -1.56 -19.30
N GLN A 231 6.10 -1.95 -18.39
CA GLN A 231 4.91 -2.73 -18.73
C GLN A 231 3.96 -1.94 -19.63
N LEU A 232 3.68 -0.67 -19.33
CA LEU A 232 2.88 0.22 -20.17
C LEU A 232 3.46 0.32 -21.60
N ARG A 233 4.76 0.55 -21.69
CA ARG A 233 5.46 0.71 -22.96
C ARG A 233 5.44 -0.55 -23.84
N ARG A 234 5.30 -1.72 -23.25
CA ARG A 234 5.14 -2.99 -23.98
C ARG A 234 3.71 -3.20 -24.51
N GLN A 235 2.70 -2.61 -23.88
CA GLN A 235 1.31 -2.71 -24.30
C GLN A 235 0.97 -1.74 -25.44
N GLU A 236 1.56 -0.54 -25.47
CA GLU A 236 1.30 0.47 -26.51
C GLU A 236 1.51 -0.05 -27.97
N PRO A 237 2.51 -0.85 -28.31
CA PRO A 237 2.66 -1.38 -29.67
C PRO A 237 1.59 -2.41 -30.06
N LEU A 238 1.12 -3.24 -29.13
CA LEU A 238 0.14 -4.28 -29.38
C LEU A 238 -1.24 -3.69 -29.73
N ASP A 239 -1.65 -2.62 -29.04
CA ASP A 239 -2.90 -1.93 -29.32
C ASP A 239 -2.89 -1.24 -30.69
N SER A 240 -1.73 -0.76 -31.16
CA SER A 240 -1.60 -0.14 -32.48
C SER A 240 -1.71 -1.15 -33.62
N PHE A 241 -1.24 -2.38 -33.47
CA PHE A 241 -1.39 -3.45 -34.45
C PHE A 241 -2.84 -3.96 -34.54
N THR A 242 -3.50 -4.11 -33.40
CA THR A 242 -4.90 -4.60 -33.34
C THR A 242 -5.87 -3.61 -34.01
N THR A 243 -5.63 -2.30 -33.89
CA THR A 243 -6.45 -1.28 -34.56
C THR A 243 -6.19 -1.24 -36.07
N LEU A 244 -4.99 -1.54 -36.56
CA LEU A 244 -4.69 -1.62 -37.98
C LEU A 244 -5.34 -2.84 -38.65
N GLU A 245 -5.36 -4.00 -37.99
CA GLU A 245 -6.06 -5.19 -38.51
C GLU A 245 -7.59 -5.00 -38.58
N ALA A 246 -8.16 -4.31 -37.58
CA ALA A 246 -9.60 -4.04 -37.58
C ALA A 246 -10.06 -3.02 -38.65
N THR A 247 -9.12 -2.24 -39.22
CA THR A 247 -9.41 -1.21 -40.24
C THR A 247 -9.08 -1.65 -41.66
N THR A 248 -8.50 -2.85 -41.87
CA THR A 248 -8.25 -3.39 -43.22
C THR A 248 -9.54 -4.02 -43.74
N PRO A 249 -10.22 -3.45 -44.76
CA PRO A 249 -11.40 -4.08 -45.36
C PRO A 249 -10.95 -5.37 -46.09
N GLU A 250 -11.62 -6.49 -45.79
CA GLU A 250 -11.46 -7.72 -46.57
C GLU A 250 -11.66 -7.41 -48.02
N ARG A 251 -10.60 -7.46 -48.79
CA ARG A 251 -10.72 -7.46 -50.28
C ARG A 251 -11.32 -8.82 -50.68
N ARG A 252 -12.57 -8.76 -51.00
CA ARG A 252 -13.22 -9.80 -51.81
C ARG A 252 -12.91 -9.60 -53.31
#